data_331c1afe35bcb5cf8a3d4eaa13e75b89
#
_entry.id   331c1afe35bcb5cf8a3d4eaa13e75b89
#
_cell.length_a   1.000
_cell.length_b   1.000
_cell.length_c   1.000
_cell.angle_alpha   90.00
_cell.angle_beta   90.00
_cell.angle_gamma   90.00
#
_symmetry.space_group_name_H-M   'P 1'
#
loop_
_entity.id
_entity.type
_entity.pdbx_description
1 polymer ?
#
loop_
_entity_poly.entity_id
_entity_poly.type
_entity_poly.pdbx_seq_one_letter_code
_entity_poly.pdbx_strand_id
1 'polypeptide(L)'
;MPKEVLYLKLEQNAELSGESVHISDLGKLYCKTQSVQNRCRTLPVFRFEEKDKGRRVVSALFVISLLQQDNPNLEVESIGAPETVVE
;
A
#
# COMPACT_ATOMS: atom_id res chain seq x y z
N MET A 1 -8.91 12.20 19.88
CA MET A 1 -9.63 11.99 18.61
C MET A 1 -9.75 10.52 18.33
N PRO A 2 -10.87 10.05 17.78
CA PRO A 2 -11.00 8.65 17.42
C PRO A 2 -10.00 8.30 16.29
N LYS A 3 -9.44 7.10 16.37
CA LYS A 3 -8.55 6.62 15.32
C LYS A 3 -9.37 6.22 14.09
N GLU A 4 -8.81 6.49 12.93
CA GLU A 4 -9.37 5.99 11.68
C GLU A 4 -8.84 4.58 11.41
N VAL A 5 -9.74 3.67 11.05
CA VAL A 5 -9.35 2.28 10.74
C VAL A 5 -9.32 2.10 9.23
N LEU A 6 -8.20 1.61 8.73
CA LEU A 6 -8.03 1.30 7.31
C LEU A 6 -7.81 -0.20 7.16
N TYR A 7 -8.62 -0.82 6.31
CA TYR A 7 -8.46 -2.23 5.95
C TYR A 7 -7.61 -2.32 4.69
N LEU A 8 -6.54 -3.09 4.77
CA LEU A 8 -5.61 -3.28 3.67
C LEU A 8 -5.63 -4.73 3.21
N LYS A 9 -5.91 -4.94 1.93
CA LYS A 9 -5.87 -6.27 1.33
C LYS A 9 -4.86 -6.27 0.19
N LEU A 10 -3.64 -6.77 0.48
CA LEU A 10 -2.61 -6.90 -0.55
C LEU A 10 -2.91 -8.11 -1.44
N GLU A 11 -2.66 -7.94 -2.73
CA GLU A 11 -2.70 -9.04 -3.67
C GLU A 11 -1.39 -9.81 -3.59
N GLN A 12 -1.40 -11.09 -3.98
CA GLN A 12 -0.18 -11.89 -3.99
C GLN A 12 0.80 -11.41 -5.06
N ASN A 13 0.26 -10.94 -6.18
CA ASN A 13 1.05 -10.43 -7.29
C ASN A 13 0.42 -9.13 -7.78
N ALA A 14 1.26 -8.18 -8.15
CA ALA A 14 0.84 -6.90 -8.72
C ALA A 14 1.59 -6.65 -10.01
N GLU A 15 0.86 -6.34 -11.09
CA GLU A 15 1.46 -5.96 -12.37
C GLU A 15 1.37 -4.46 -12.53
N LEU A 16 2.46 -3.86 -13.01
CA LEU A 16 2.53 -2.43 -13.20
C LEU A 16 2.69 -2.09 -14.68
N SER A 17 2.07 -0.98 -15.07
CA SER A 17 2.24 -0.42 -16.41
C SER A 17 3.28 0.70 -16.45
N GLY A 18 3.85 1.08 -15.30
CA GLY A 18 4.81 2.17 -15.19
C GLY A 18 5.87 1.88 -14.15
N GLU A 19 6.73 2.86 -13.90
CA GLU A 19 7.84 2.71 -12.96
C GLU A 19 7.46 3.02 -11.51
N SER A 20 6.51 3.94 -11.32
CA SER A 20 6.10 4.37 -9.98
C SER A 20 5.04 3.44 -9.41
N VAL A 21 5.25 3.01 -8.18
CA VAL A 21 4.34 2.11 -7.47
C VAL A 21 3.62 2.88 -6.37
N HIS A 22 2.29 2.84 -6.40
CA HIS A 22 1.43 3.43 -5.38
C HIS A 22 0.71 2.31 -4.64
N ILE A 23 0.14 2.63 -3.48
CA ILE A 23 -0.54 1.62 -2.68
C ILE A 23 -1.70 0.97 -3.43
N SER A 24 -2.42 1.75 -4.25
CA SER A 24 -3.51 1.20 -5.07
C SER A 24 -3.06 0.15 -6.08
N ASP A 25 -1.79 0.15 -6.45
CA ASP A 25 -1.22 -0.86 -7.36
C ASP A 25 -0.95 -2.18 -6.66
N LEU A 26 -0.83 -2.16 -5.33
CA LEU A 26 -0.46 -3.34 -4.54
C LEU A 26 -1.65 -4.12 -4.03
N GLY A 27 -2.82 -3.50 -3.95
CA GLY A 27 -3.99 -4.15 -3.40
C GLY A 27 -5.16 -3.20 -3.26
N LYS A 28 -6.11 -3.61 -2.43
CA LYS A 28 -7.32 -2.83 -2.19
C LYS A 28 -7.30 -2.25 -0.79
N LEU A 29 -7.91 -1.09 -0.64
CA LEU A 29 -8.04 -0.40 0.63
C LEU A 29 -9.50 -0.08 0.89
N TYR A 30 -9.88 -0.13 2.16
CA TYR A 30 -11.17 0.36 2.60
C TYR A 30 -11.02 1.16 3.88
N CYS A 31 -11.61 2.35 3.89
CA CYS A 31 -11.69 3.19 5.07
C CYS A 31 -13.07 3.84 5.08
N LYS A 32 -13.68 3.92 6.25
CA LYS A 32 -15.00 4.53 6.41
C LYS A 32 -14.99 5.99 5.95
N THR A 33 -13.89 6.69 6.19
CA THR A 33 -13.72 8.08 5.73
C THR A 33 -13.11 8.06 4.33
N GLN A 34 -13.91 8.42 3.33
CA GLN A 34 -13.51 8.31 1.93
C GLN A 34 -12.30 9.18 1.58
N SER A 35 -12.19 10.37 2.15
CA SER A 35 -11.04 11.24 1.89
C SER A 35 -9.73 10.59 2.35
N VAL A 36 -9.76 9.88 3.48
CA VAL A 36 -8.59 9.16 3.98
C VAL A 36 -8.26 8.00 3.06
N GLN A 37 -9.28 7.25 2.62
CA GLN A 37 -9.11 6.13 1.70
C GLN A 37 -8.46 6.59 0.40
N ASN A 38 -8.96 7.67 -0.19
CA ASN A 38 -8.44 8.19 -1.45
C ASN A 38 -6.99 8.66 -1.32
N ARG A 39 -6.66 9.32 -0.22
CA ARG A 39 -5.31 9.77 0.03
C ARG A 39 -4.35 8.59 0.17
N CYS A 40 -4.75 7.55 0.91
CA CYS A 40 -3.92 6.38 1.11
C CYS A 40 -3.68 5.62 -0.19
N ARG A 41 -4.68 5.55 -1.06
CA ARG A 41 -4.55 4.86 -2.35
C ARG A 41 -3.49 5.47 -3.24
N THR A 42 -3.30 6.78 -3.15
CA THR A 42 -2.38 7.51 -4.03
C THR A 42 -1.00 7.71 -3.42
N LEU A 43 -0.75 7.20 -2.21
CA LEU A 43 0.57 7.31 -1.60
C LEU A 43 1.61 6.53 -2.39
N PRO A 44 2.75 7.14 -2.72
CA PRO A 44 3.81 6.43 -3.41
C PRO A 44 4.53 5.48 -2.46
N VAL A 45 4.85 4.29 -2.94
CA VAL A 45 5.55 3.26 -2.16
C VAL A 45 7.02 3.24 -2.54
N PHE A 46 7.30 3.06 -3.83
CA PHE A 46 8.65 3.08 -4.35
C PHE A 46 8.61 3.27 -5.86
N ARG A 47 9.77 3.41 -6.46
CA ARG A 47 9.92 3.51 -7.90
C ARG A 47 10.91 2.43 -8.36
N PHE A 48 10.55 1.70 -9.41
CA PHE A 48 11.45 0.70 -9.99
C PHE A 48 12.67 1.36 -10.59
N GLU A 49 13.84 0.76 -10.35
CA GLU A 49 15.10 1.14 -10.95
C GLU A 49 15.61 -0.04 -11.77
N GLU A 50 16.59 0.19 -12.62
CA GLU A 50 17.18 -0.86 -13.46
C GLU A 50 17.69 -2.04 -12.64
N LYS A 51 18.25 -1.76 -11.46
CA LYS A 51 18.76 -2.80 -10.56
C LYS A 51 17.69 -3.75 -10.04
N ASP A 52 16.43 -3.34 -10.06
CA ASP A 52 15.31 -4.18 -9.58
C ASP A 52 14.91 -5.25 -10.58
N LYS A 53 15.36 -5.14 -11.82
CA LYS A 53 15.09 -6.10 -12.90
C LYS A 53 13.60 -6.35 -13.11
N GLY A 54 12.78 -5.34 -12.84
CA GLY A 54 11.34 -5.42 -13.04
C GLY A 54 10.58 -6.27 -12.04
N ARG A 55 11.21 -6.64 -10.90
CA ARG A 55 10.56 -7.45 -9.88
C ARG A 55 10.99 -7.02 -8.48
N ARG A 56 10.03 -6.90 -7.57
CA ARG A 56 10.33 -6.54 -6.19
C ARG A 56 9.23 -7.05 -5.26
N VAL A 57 9.62 -7.52 -4.07
CA VAL A 57 8.70 -7.98 -3.05
C VAL A 57 8.46 -6.86 -2.05
N VAL A 58 7.18 -6.58 -1.78
CA VAL A 58 6.78 -5.55 -0.82
C VAL A 58 6.00 -6.21 0.31
N SER A 59 6.43 -6.01 1.55
CA SER A 59 5.73 -6.58 2.70
C SER A 59 4.60 -5.68 3.17
N ALA A 60 3.57 -6.30 3.76
CA ALA A 60 2.47 -5.56 4.38
C ALA A 60 2.99 -4.64 5.49
N LEU A 61 3.99 -5.08 6.25
CA LEU A 61 4.57 -4.25 7.30
C LEU A 61 5.16 -2.96 6.76
N PHE A 62 5.82 -3.02 5.61
CA PHE A 62 6.37 -1.83 4.97
C PHE A 62 5.25 -0.85 4.58
N VAL A 63 4.19 -1.38 3.97
CA VAL A 63 3.04 -0.56 3.56
C VAL A 63 2.37 0.07 4.78
N ILE A 64 2.18 -0.71 5.85
CA ILE A 64 1.58 -0.21 7.09
C ILE A 64 2.42 0.93 7.66
N SER A 65 3.75 0.78 7.67
CA SER A 65 4.62 1.83 8.20
C SER A 65 4.52 3.12 7.39
N LEU A 66 4.43 3.01 6.07
CA LEU A 66 4.24 4.19 5.21
C LEU A 66 2.92 4.90 5.51
N LEU A 67 1.85 4.12 5.65
CA LEU A 67 0.53 4.67 5.94
C LEU A 67 0.52 5.40 7.29
N GLN A 68 1.14 4.83 8.30
CA GLN A 68 1.18 5.43 9.63
C GLN A 68 2.09 6.64 9.70
N GLN A 69 3.13 6.70 8.88
CA GLN A 69 3.97 7.90 8.78
C GLN A 69 3.19 9.06 8.17
N ASP A 70 2.36 8.77 7.18
CA ASP A 70 1.53 9.80 6.55
C ASP A 70 0.40 10.25 7.47
N ASN A 71 -0.19 9.32 8.21
CA ASN A 71 -1.31 9.60 9.11
C ASN A 71 -1.14 8.83 10.43
N PRO A 72 -0.55 9.46 11.46
CA PRO A 72 -0.31 8.78 12.74
C PRO A 72 -1.57 8.32 13.47
N ASN A 73 -2.75 8.87 13.12
CA ASN A 73 -4.02 8.46 13.72
C ASN A 73 -4.62 7.24 13.04
N LEU A 74 -3.97 6.75 11.99
CA LEU A 74 -4.49 5.64 11.23
C LEU A 74 -4.14 4.31 11.89
N GLU A 75 -5.14 3.46 12.06
CA GLU A 75 -4.97 2.07 12.49
C GLU A 75 -5.18 1.19 11.27
N VAL A 76 -4.17 0.41 10.90
CA VAL A 76 -4.21 -0.41 9.69
C VAL A 76 -4.39 -1.87 10.03
N GLU A 77 -5.45 -2.48 9.46
CA GLU A 77 -5.73 -3.91 9.58
C GLU A 77 -5.41 -4.56 8.23
N SER A 78 -4.46 -5.48 8.23
CA SER A 78 -4.09 -6.22 7.03
C SER A 78 -4.87 -7.53 6.98
N ILE A 79 -5.67 -7.70 5.92
CA ILE A 79 -6.55 -8.88 5.77
C ILE A 79 -6.21 -9.71 4.53
N GLY A 80 -5.23 -9.26 3.75
CA GLY A 80 -4.82 -9.96 2.53
C GLY A 80 -3.49 -10.69 2.70
N ALA A 81 -2.76 -10.82 1.61
CA ALA A 81 -1.45 -11.46 1.61
C ALA A 81 -0.46 -10.67 2.51
N PRO A 82 0.46 -11.36 3.19
CA PRO A 82 1.46 -10.68 4.03
C PRO A 82 2.51 -9.93 3.21
N GLU A 83 2.63 -10.26 1.93
CA GLU A 83 3.53 -9.56 1.02
C GLU A 83 3.01 -9.71 -0.41
N THR A 84 3.48 -8.83 -1.29
CA THR A 84 3.08 -8.87 -2.70
C THR A 84 4.34 -8.81 -3.57
N VAL A 85 4.31 -9.55 -4.68
CA VAL A 85 5.38 -9.51 -5.68
C VAL A 85 4.94 -8.53 -6.76
N VAL A 86 5.72 -7.48 -6.95
CA VAL A 86 5.44 -6.41 -7.92
C VAL A 86 6.30 -6.64 -9.16
N GLU A 87 5.68 -6.69 -10.32
CA GLU A 87 6.35 -6.90 -11.59
C GLU A 87 6.07 -5.80 -12.59
#